data_ebcb1c1fa6b9e929ca8eca5a58a8110a
#
_entry.id   ebcb1c1fa6b9e929ca8eca5a58a8110a
#
_cell.length_a   1.000
_cell.length_b   1.000
_cell.length_c   1.000
_cell.angle_alpha   90.00
_cell.angle_beta   90.00
_cell.angle_gamma   90.00
#
_symmetry.space_group_name_H-M   'P 1'
#
loop_
_entity.id
_entity.type
_entity.pdbx_description
1 polymer ?
#
loop_
_entity_poly.entity_id
_entity_poly.type
_entity_poly.pdbx_seq_one_letter_code
_entity_poly.pdbx_strand_id
1 'polypeptide(L)'
;MNYYNDNVDKIKQLVTIQNIIDRYGYRPKKGFISCPFHNEKTPSLHIYTDTNTFYCFGCGMGGDVISFVAHLFKIDFGSAIMRLDDDFGLGLCQQSESRKRDLDARWKEIQSEKEKVDNLKKMYKDHYYVVSCCFRTLWLQRKRLAPKTSSEQLSPAFIYALHHTDYLEYWLDTYNIFEKWREVYG
;
A
#
# COMPACT_ATOMS: atom_id res chain seq x y z
N MET A 1 -39.03 0.70 19.24
CA MET A 1 -37.67 1.29 19.27
C MET A 1 -36.69 0.23 18.75
N ASN A 2 -35.99 0.52 17.68
CA ASN A 2 -35.14 -0.46 17.02
C ASN A 2 -33.77 -0.49 17.73
N TYR A 3 -33.50 -1.47 18.55
CA TYR A 3 -32.22 -1.75 19.24
C TYR A 3 -30.97 -1.57 18.31
N TYR A 4 -31.17 -1.83 17.03
CA TYR A 4 -30.13 -1.71 15.99
C TYR A 4 -29.77 -0.25 15.70
N ASN A 5 -30.76 0.65 15.60
CA ASN A 5 -30.50 2.07 15.33
C ASN A 5 -29.83 2.78 16.50
N ASP A 6 -30.21 2.44 17.74
CA ASP A 6 -29.62 3.02 18.94
C ASP A 6 -28.12 2.70 19.06
N ASN A 7 -27.69 1.48 18.67
CA ASN A 7 -26.28 1.10 18.68
C ASN A 7 -25.47 1.79 17.57
N VAL A 8 -26.05 1.99 16.40
CA VAL A 8 -25.43 2.77 15.29
C VAL A 8 -25.12 4.18 15.74
N ASP A 9 -26.09 4.87 16.31
CA ASP A 9 -25.94 6.25 16.77
C ASP A 9 -24.91 6.38 17.90
N LYS A 10 -24.93 5.43 18.85
CA LYS A 10 -23.93 5.39 19.92
C LYS A 10 -22.51 5.18 19.39
N ILE A 11 -22.32 4.25 18.45
CA ILE A 11 -21.00 4.01 17.85
C ILE A 11 -20.51 5.27 17.13
N LYS A 12 -21.35 5.93 16.33
CA LYS A 12 -20.99 7.17 15.64
C LYS A 12 -20.65 8.34 16.58
N GLN A 13 -21.23 8.35 17.77
CA GLN A 13 -20.93 9.36 18.80
C GLN A 13 -19.66 9.04 19.59
N LEU A 14 -19.42 7.76 19.90
CA LEU A 14 -18.32 7.33 20.76
C LEU A 14 -17.02 7.08 19.99
N VAL A 15 -17.10 6.68 18.72
CA VAL A 15 -15.95 6.34 17.92
C VAL A 15 -15.70 7.40 16.85
N THR A 16 -14.54 8.02 16.88
CA THR A 16 -14.14 8.96 15.85
C THR A 16 -13.38 8.28 14.72
N ILE A 17 -13.42 8.87 13.53
CA ILE A 17 -12.64 8.37 12.39
C ILE A 17 -11.14 8.38 12.70
N GLN A 18 -10.68 9.34 13.51
CA GLN A 18 -9.29 9.39 13.96
C GLN A 18 -8.93 8.17 14.82
N ASN A 19 -9.81 7.79 15.77
CA ASN A 19 -9.59 6.59 16.59
C ASN A 19 -9.45 5.33 15.74
N ILE A 20 -10.26 5.20 14.69
CA ILE A 20 -10.20 4.08 13.74
C ILE A 20 -8.88 4.08 12.97
N ILE A 21 -8.48 5.22 12.43
CA ILE A 21 -7.24 5.39 11.69
C ILE A 21 -6.03 4.98 12.55
N ASP A 22 -5.99 5.45 13.78
CA ASP A 22 -4.91 5.13 14.73
C ASP A 22 -4.93 3.64 15.13
N ARG A 23 -6.13 3.10 15.41
CA ARG A 23 -6.31 1.68 15.80
C ARG A 23 -5.81 0.72 14.73
N TYR A 24 -6.07 1.01 13.46
CA TYR A 24 -5.68 0.17 12.34
C TYR A 24 -4.32 0.57 11.73
N GLY A 25 -3.56 1.42 12.41
CA GLY A 25 -2.16 1.71 12.09
C GLY A 25 -1.96 2.61 10.87
N TYR A 26 -2.97 3.40 10.50
CA TYR A 26 -2.82 4.43 9.47
C TYR A 26 -2.31 5.73 10.10
N ARG A 27 -1.43 6.44 9.40
CA ARG A 27 -0.86 7.71 9.86
C ARG A 27 -1.16 8.82 8.86
N PRO A 28 -2.09 9.72 9.14
CA PRO A 28 -2.44 10.81 8.25
C PRO A 28 -1.27 11.79 8.08
N LYS A 29 -1.06 12.23 6.84
CA LYS A 29 -0.20 13.36 6.52
C LYS A 29 -1.06 14.47 5.91
N LYS A 30 -1.18 15.60 6.60
CA LYS A 30 -2.05 16.72 6.19
C LYS A 30 -3.51 16.28 5.95
N GLY A 31 -4.05 15.36 6.76
CA GLY A 31 -5.40 14.84 6.63
C GLY A 31 -5.59 13.73 5.61
N PHE A 32 -4.54 13.33 4.88
CA PHE A 32 -4.60 12.26 3.88
C PHE A 32 -3.89 10.99 4.35
N ILE A 33 -4.46 9.83 4.00
CA ILE A 33 -3.84 8.52 4.12
C ILE A 33 -3.86 7.80 2.77
N SER A 34 -2.96 6.81 2.60
CA SER A 34 -3.08 5.87 1.48
C SER A 34 -4.36 5.05 1.65
N CYS A 35 -5.18 5.03 0.61
CA CYS A 35 -6.47 4.36 0.64
C CYS A 35 -6.30 2.84 0.81
N PRO A 36 -6.96 2.21 1.80
CA PRO A 36 -6.90 0.76 1.96
C PRO A 36 -7.79 0.00 0.98
N PHE A 37 -8.62 0.71 0.20
CA PHE A 37 -9.67 0.10 -0.63
C PHE A 37 -9.23 -0.06 -2.08
N HIS A 38 -8.17 0.62 -2.52
CA HIS A 38 -7.58 0.48 -3.85
C HIS A 38 -6.06 0.67 -3.78
N ASN A 39 -5.37 0.21 -4.82
CA ASN A 39 -3.92 0.35 -4.89
C ASN A 39 -3.54 1.75 -5.41
N GLU A 40 -2.69 2.48 -4.66
CA GLU A 40 -2.25 3.81 -5.05
C GLU A 40 -0.82 4.11 -4.59
N LYS A 41 -0.16 5.05 -5.26
CA LYS A 41 1.18 5.53 -4.89
C LYS A 41 1.12 6.80 -4.05
N THR A 42 0.13 7.63 -4.29
CA THR A 42 -0.06 8.92 -3.64
C THR A 42 -1.30 8.88 -2.77
N PRO A 43 -1.21 9.23 -1.48
CA PRO A 43 -2.37 9.23 -0.59
C PRO A 43 -3.52 10.07 -1.14
N SER A 44 -4.69 9.46 -1.31
CA SER A 44 -5.89 10.12 -1.86
C SER A 44 -7.13 10.01 -0.98
N LEU A 45 -7.08 9.27 0.13
CA LEU A 45 -8.19 9.21 1.08
C LEU A 45 -8.04 10.33 2.12
N HIS A 46 -8.99 11.27 2.10
CA HIS A 46 -9.07 12.38 3.07
C HIS A 46 -9.96 12.03 4.25
N ILE A 47 -9.55 12.46 5.44
CA ILE A 47 -10.25 12.26 6.71
C ILE A 47 -10.83 13.59 7.15
N TYR A 48 -12.14 13.62 7.36
CA TYR A 48 -12.89 14.77 7.85
C TYR A 48 -13.22 14.55 9.33
N THR A 49 -12.41 15.12 10.21
CA THR A 49 -12.58 14.97 11.66
C THR A 49 -13.85 15.66 12.18
N ASP A 50 -14.23 16.78 11.56
CA ASP A 50 -15.37 17.60 11.99
C ASP A 50 -16.70 16.88 11.74
N THR A 51 -16.81 16.17 10.62
CA THR A 51 -18.01 15.41 10.25
C THR A 51 -17.92 13.93 10.59
N ASN A 52 -16.78 13.48 11.12
CA ASN A 52 -16.51 12.07 11.44
C ASN A 52 -16.67 11.14 10.23
N THR A 53 -16.20 11.59 9.06
CA THR A 53 -16.33 10.90 7.76
C THR A 53 -15.00 10.81 7.04
N PHE A 54 -14.97 10.02 5.99
CA PHE A 54 -13.84 9.94 5.05
C PHE A 54 -14.31 9.98 3.60
N TYR A 55 -13.43 10.39 2.71
CA TYR A 55 -13.66 10.31 1.27
C TYR A 55 -12.34 10.07 0.53
N CYS A 56 -12.35 9.13 -0.41
CA CYS A 56 -11.22 8.83 -1.26
C CYS A 56 -11.41 9.45 -2.65
N PHE A 57 -10.52 10.36 -3.03
CA PHE A 57 -10.55 11.00 -4.34
C PHE A 57 -10.07 10.08 -5.47
N GLY A 58 -9.40 8.97 -5.15
CA GLY A 58 -8.93 8.00 -6.14
C GLY A 58 -10.01 7.02 -6.59
N CYS A 59 -10.73 6.39 -5.66
CA CYS A 59 -11.75 5.40 -5.98
C CYS A 59 -13.19 5.84 -5.72
N GLY A 60 -13.42 7.06 -5.22
CA GLY A 60 -14.75 7.59 -4.92
C GLY A 60 -15.42 6.99 -3.67
N MET A 61 -14.76 6.10 -2.96
CA MET A 61 -15.31 5.53 -1.72
C MET A 61 -15.34 6.57 -0.60
N GLY A 62 -16.46 6.63 0.11
CA GLY A 62 -16.64 7.52 1.24
C GLY A 62 -17.70 7.02 2.20
N GLY A 63 -17.76 7.62 3.38
CA GLY A 63 -18.76 7.26 4.38
C GLY A 63 -18.33 7.63 5.80
N ASP A 64 -18.99 7.01 6.76
CA ASP A 64 -18.76 7.16 8.19
C ASP A 64 -17.81 6.07 8.74
N VAL A 65 -17.63 6.07 10.04
CA VAL A 65 -16.79 5.12 10.79
C VAL A 65 -17.19 3.66 10.55
N ILE A 66 -18.50 3.38 10.45
CA ILE A 66 -19.00 2.01 10.23
C ILE A 66 -18.72 1.58 8.80
N SER A 67 -18.94 2.44 7.84
CA SER A 67 -18.64 2.22 6.42
C SER A 67 -17.16 1.96 6.20
N PHE A 68 -16.27 2.71 6.89
CA PHE A 68 -14.84 2.49 6.81
C PHE A 68 -14.45 1.06 7.21
N VAL A 69 -14.95 0.61 8.36
CA VAL A 69 -14.66 -0.74 8.88
C VAL A 69 -15.29 -1.83 8.00
N ALA A 70 -16.52 -1.63 7.52
CA ALA A 70 -17.18 -2.55 6.61
C ALA A 70 -16.36 -2.77 5.33
N HIS A 71 -15.86 -1.71 4.72
CA HIS A 71 -15.02 -1.79 3.51
C HIS A 71 -13.63 -2.38 3.82
N LEU A 72 -13.01 -1.99 4.93
CA LEU A 72 -11.69 -2.46 5.32
C LEU A 72 -11.65 -3.98 5.51
N PHE A 73 -12.65 -4.53 6.17
CA PHE A 73 -12.76 -5.96 6.45
C PHE A 73 -13.58 -6.74 5.42
N LYS A 74 -14.17 -6.05 4.44
CA LYS A 74 -15.10 -6.64 3.46
C LYS A 74 -16.22 -7.43 4.14
N ILE A 75 -16.85 -6.81 5.13
CA ILE A 75 -17.94 -7.37 5.94
C ILE A 75 -19.21 -6.53 5.79
N ASP A 76 -20.34 -7.13 6.16
CA ASP A 76 -21.63 -6.44 6.19
C ASP A 76 -21.69 -5.37 7.30
N PHE A 77 -22.64 -4.47 7.18
CA PHE A 77 -22.82 -3.35 8.11
C PHE A 77 -23.01 -3.80 9.57
N GLY A 78 -23.78 -4.87 9.79
CA GLY A 78 -23.99 -5.43 11.14
C GLY A 78 -22.73 -6.00 11.76
N SER A 79 -21.91 -6.67 10.97
CA SER A 79 -20.61 -7.19 11.40
C SER A 79 -19.62 -6.05 11.68
N ALA A 80 -19.68 -4.94 10.93
CA ALA A 80 -18.84 -3.77 11.20
C ALA A 80 -19.19 -3.10 12.53
N ILE A 81 -20.49 -3.00 12.88
CA ILE A 81 -20.94 -2.52 14.18
C ILE A 81 -20.39 -3.36 15.32
N MET A 82 -20.49 -4.69 15.20
CA MET A 82 -19.98 -5.62 16.22
C MET A 82 -18.45 -5.54 16.33
N ARG A 83 -17.76 -5.37 15.21
CA ARG A 83 -16.30 -5.20 15.20
C ARG A 83 -15.89 -3.93 15.93
N LEU A 84 -16.56 -2.82 15.68
CA LEU A 84 -16.31 -1.56 16.37
C LEU A 84 -16.59 -1.65 17.86
N ASP A 85 -17.69 -2.30 18.22
CA ASP A 85 -18.04 -2.55 19.63
C ASP A 85 -16.93 -3.31 20.37
N ASP A 86 -16.38 -4.35 19.76
CA ASP A 86 -15.29 -5.16 20.32
C ASP A 86 -13.97 -4.40 20.34
N ASP A 87 -13.58 -3.77 19.23
CA ASP A 87 -12.29 -3.08 19.10
C ASP A 87 -12.16 -1.88 20.06
N PHE A 88 -13.29 -1.24 20.41
CA PHE A 88 -13.33 -0.10 21.33
C PHE A 88 -13.94 -0.42 22.69
N GLY A 89 -14.33 -1.68 22.92
CA GLY A 89 -14.83 -2.14 24.23
C GLY A 89 -16.11 -1.44 24.68
N LEU A 90 -17.04 -1.12 23.77
CA LEU A 90 -18.21 -0.32 24.06
C LEU A 90 -19.32 -1.10 24.80
N GLY A 91 -19.35 -2.43 24.64
CA GLY A 91 -20.30 -3.34 25.29
C GLY A 91 -21.74 -3.17 24.82
N LEU A 92 -21.94 -2.70 23.59
CA LEU A 92 -23.26 -2.42 23.02
C LEU A 92 -23.91 -3.66 22.39
N CYS A 93 -23.09 -4.62 21.96
CA CYS A 93 -23.53 -5.79 21.24
C CYS A 93 -23.10 -7.08 21.97
N GLN A 94 -24.02 -8.04 22.11
CA GLN A 94 -23.65 -9.37 22.56
C GLN A 94 -23.09 -10.17 21.39
N GLN A 95 -21.78 -10.41 21.38
CA GLN A 95 -21.13 -11.21 20.34
C GLN A 95 -20.97 -12.66 20.77
N SER A 96 -21.12 -13.60 19.81
CA SER A 96 -20.66 -14.96 20.02
C SER A 96 -19.15 -15.04 19.82
N GLU A 97 -18.44 -15.80 20.67
CA GLU A 97 -17.00 -16.02 20.58
C GLU A 97 -16.53 -16.59 19.22
N SER A 98 -17.40 -17.32 18.52
CA SER A 98 -17.11 -17.82 17.17
C SER A 98 -16.97 -16.68 16.16
N ARG A 99 -17.90 -15.73 16.18
CA ARG A 99 -17.91 -14.60 15.24
C ARG A 99 -16.73 -13.66 15.46
N LYS A 100 -16.35 -13.45 16.71
CA LYS A 100 -15.14 -12.70 17.06
C LYS A 100 -13.89 -13.35 16.45
N ARG A 101 -13.73 -14.69 16.63
CA ARG A 101 -12.60 -15.44 16.05
C ARG A 101 -12.53 -15.34 14.53
N ASP A 102 -13.67 -15.39 13.84
CA ASP A 102 -13.74 -15.28 12.38
C ASP A 102 -13.27 -13.88 11.90
N LEU A 103 -13.69 -12.82 12.60
CA LEU A 103 -13.26 -11.44 12.30
C LEU A 103 -11.76 -11.24 12.53
N ASP A 104 -11.22 -11.80 13.61
CA ASP A 104 -9.79 -11.72 13.91
C ASP A 104 -8.94 -12.53 12.94
N ALA A 105 -9.42 -13.71 12.51
CA ALA A 105 -8.76 -14.49 11.46
C ALA A 105 -8.68 -13.71 10.14
N ARG A 106 -9.78 -13.08 9.74
CA ARG A 106 -9.84 -12.27 8.53
C ARG A 106 -8.92 -11.05 8.58
N TRP A 107 -8.80 -10.40 9.74
CA TRP A 107 -7.85 -9.32 9.93
C TRP A 107 -6.39 -9.77 9.78
N LYS A 108 -6.03 -10.89 10.38
CA LYS A 108 -4.69 -11.47 10.23
C LYS A 108 -4.36 -11.80 8.78
N GLU A 109 -5.33 -12.30 8.02
CA GLU A 109 -5.16 -12.57 6.59
C GLU A 109 -4.87 -11.28 5.81
N ILE A 110 -5.67 -10.22 6.01
CA ILE A 110 -5.47 -8.90 5.38
C ILE A 110 -4.08 -8.33 5.71
N GLN A 111 -3.65 -8.41 6.96
CA GLN A 111 -2.33 -7.94 7.38
C GLN A 111 -1.21 -8.75 6.73
N SER A 112 -1.35 -10.08 6.66
CA SER A 112 -0.37 -10.95 6.01
C SER A 112 -0.22 -10.66 4.51
N GLU A 113 -1.34 -10.43 3.81
CA GLU A 113 -1.30 -10.05 2.39
C GLU A 113 -0.62 -8.70 2.18
N LYS A 114 -0.94 -7.71 3.02
CA LYS A 114 -0.32 -6.39 2.98
C LYS A 114 1.20 -6.48 3.19
N GLU A 115 1.63 -7.25 4.18
CA GLU A 115 3.05 -7.47 4.47
C GLU A 115 3.79 -8.13 3.29
N LYS A 116 3.17 -9.14 2.67
CA LYS A 116 3.74 -9.78 1.45
C LYS A 116 3.93 -8.78 0.32
N VAL A 117 2.93 -7.92 0.07
CA VAL A 117 3.00 -6.89 -0.97
C VAL A 117 4.09 -5.86 -0.65
N ASP A 118 4.19 -5.40 0.59
CA ASP A 118 5.20 -4.43 1.00
C ASP A 118 6.61 -5.01 0.95
N ASN A 119 6.79 -6.28 1.31
CA ASN A 119 8.06 -6.99 1.17
C ASN A 119 8.46 -7.15 -0.30
N LEU A 120 7.52 -7.48 -1.19
CA LEU A 120 7.76 -7.54 -2.63
C LEU A 120 8.18 -6.16 -3.18
N LYS A 121 7.47 -5.09 -2.81
CA LYS A 121 7.82 -3.72 -3.22
C LYS A 121 9.24 -3.34 -2.78
N LYS A 122 9.61 -3.70 -1.54
CA LYS A 122 10.96 -3.47 -1.02
C LYS A 122 12.01 -4.25 -1.81
N MET A 123 11.79 -5.54 -2.03
CA MET A 123 12.71 -6.39 -2.80
C MET A 123 12.92 -5.86 -4.22
N TYR A 124 11.85 -5.44 -4.91
CA TYR A 124 11.96 -4.83 -6.24
C TYR A 124 12.77 -3.54 -6.23
N LYS A 125 12.56 -2.68 -5.23
CA LYS A 125 13.29 -1.43 -5.09
C LYS A 125 14.77 -1.66 -4.84
N ASP A 126 15.11 -2.61 -3.98
CA ASP A 126 16.50 -2.96 -3.67
C ASP A 126 17.20 -3.56 -4.91
N HIS A 127 16.50 -4.42 -5.67
CA HIS A 127 17.02 -5.00 -6.92
C HIS A 127 17.29 -3.93 -7.98
N TYR A 128 16.34 -3.02 -8.20
CA TYR A 128 16.51 -1.90 -9.12
C TYR A 128 17.71 -1.02 -8.74
N TYR A 129 17.90 -0.76 -7.46
CA TYR A 129 19.04 0.01 -6.97
C TYR A 129 20.37 -0.68 -7.29
N VAL A 130 20.48 -1.99 -7.03
CA VAL A 130 21.70 -2.77 -7.33
C VAL A 130 21.99 -2.77 -8.83
N VAL A 131 21.00 -3.04 -9.67
CA VAL A 131 21.17 -3.04 -11.12
C VAL A 131 21.57 -1.66 -11.65
N SER A 132 20.98 -0.60 -11.12
CA SER A 132 21.34 0.78 -11.48
C SER A 132 22.78 1.12 -11.12
N CYS A 133 23.26 0.66 -9.97
CA CYS A 133 24.67 0.83 -9.56
C CYS A 133 25.63 0.06 -10.47
N CYS A 134 25.29 -1.20 -10.80
CA CYS A 134 26.07 -2.00 -11.75
C CYS A 134 26.14 -1.34 -13.14
N PHE A 135 24.99 -0.90 -13.66
CA PHE A 135 24.93 -0.18 -14.93
C PHE A 135 25.82 1.06 -14.94
N ARG A 136 25.70 1.93 -13.91
CA ARG A 136 26.53 3.13 -13.79
C ARG A 136 28.03 2.81 -13.78
N THR A 137 28.42 1.78 -13.04
CA THR A 137 29.82 1.36 -12.93
C THR A 137 30.35 0.87 -14.27
N LEU A 138 29.64 0.00 -14.97
CA LEU A 138 30.02 -0.51 -16.29
C LEU A 138 30.03 0.59 -17.35
N TRP A 139 29.06 1.51 -17.33
CA TRP A 139 29.01 2.63 -18.24
C TRP A 139 30.21 3.57 -18.08
N LEU A 140 30.64 3.85 -16.83
CA LEU A 140 31.85 4.61 -16.55
C LEU A 140 33.10 3.91 -17.03
N GLN A 141 33.20 2.57 -16.83
CA GLN A 141 34.29 1.76 -17.32
C GLN A 141 34.33 1.74 -18.86
N ARG A 142 33.19 1.58 -19.51
CA ARG A 142 33.08 1.65 -20.98
C ARG A 142 33.62 3.00 -21.51
N LYS A 143 33.26 4.12 -20.89
CA LYS A 143 33.79 5.43 -21.26
C LYS A 143 35.30 5.57 -21.04
N ARG A 144 35.79 5.08 -19.90
CA ARG A 144 37.20 5.21 -19.50
C ARG A 144 38.12 4.33 -20.35
N LEU A 145 37.67 3.13 -20.74
CA LEU A 145 38.45 2.11 -21.44
C LEU A 145 38.19 2.12 -22.96
N ALA A 146 37.38 3.05 -23.46
CA ALA A 146 37.11 3.18 -24.88
C ALA A 146 38.41 3.44 -25.65
N PRO A 147 38.64 2.74 -26.79
CA PRO A 147 39.81 2.95 -27.62
C PRO A 147 39.87 4.40 -28.13
N LYS A 148 41.03 4.98 -28.08
CA LYS A 148 41.25 6.38 -28.53
C LYS A 148 41.50 6.47 -30.02
N THR A 149 41.96 5.38 -30.64
CA THR A 149 42.20 5.25 -32.07
C THR A 149 41.62 3.96 -32.61
N SER A 150 41.29 3.91 -33.91
CA SER A 150 40.74 2.69 -34.54
C SER A 150 41.72 1.55 -34.66
N SER A 151 43.02 1.75 -34.43
CA SER A 151 44.06 0.75 -34.41
C SER A 151 44.38 0.18 -33.03
N GLU A 152 43.78 0.73 -31.98
CA GLU A 152 44.00 0.31 -30.60
C GLU A 152 43.27 -1.02 -30.33
N GLN A 153 43.97 -1.99 -29.74
CA GLN A 153 43.39 -3.29 -29.40
C GLN A 153 42.41 -3.13 -28.21
N LEU A 154 41.21 -3.69 -28.36
CA LEU A 154 40.18 -3.62 -27.30
C LEU A 154 40.63 -4.42 -26.08
N SER A 155 40.57 -3.80 -24.91
CA SER A 155 40.86 -4.51 -23.66
C SER A 155 39.70 -5.46 -23.29
N PRO A 156 39.99 -6.62 -22.64
CA PRO A 156 38.96 -7.54 -22.18
C PRO A 156 37.91 -6.86 -21.27
N ALA A 157 38.35 -5.90 -20.45
CA ALA A 157 37.47 -5.15 -19.55
C ALA A 157 36.52 -4.20 -20.32
N PHE A 158 36.98 -3.62 -21.45
CA PHE A 158 36.13 -2.83 -22.32
C PHE A 158 35.07 -3.69 -23.02
N ILE A 159 35.48 -4.85 -23.55
CA ILE A 159 34.57 -5.80 -24.18
C ILE A 159 33.50 -6.25 -23.21
N TYR A 160 33.90 -6.61 -21.98
CA TYR A 160 32.95 -6.98 -20.91
C TYR A 160 31.96 -5.86 -20.62
N ALA A 161 32.43 -4.64 -20.41
CA ALA A 161 31.57 -3.47 -20.14
C ALA A 161 30.62 -3.19 -21.31
N LEU A 162 31.08 -3.33 -22.56
CA LEU A 162 30.26 -3.14 -23.75
C LEU A 162 29.07 -4.11 -23.78
N HIS A 163 29.33 -5.41 -23.61
CA HIS A 163 28.30 -6.45 -23.68
C HIS A 163 27.27 -6.35 -22.55
N HIS A 164 27.71 -6.00 -21.33
CA HIS A 164 26.81 -6.01 -20.17
C HIS A 164 26.07 -4.68 -19.97
N THR A 165 26.57 -3.58 -20.48
CA THR A 165 25.90 -2.28 -20.37
C THR A 165 24.55 -2.31 -21.10
N ASP A 166 24.52 -2.78 -22.35
CA ASP A 166 23.31 -2.80 -23.17
C ASP A 166 22.23 -3.73 -22.58
N TYR A 167 22.65 -4.86 -21.99
CA TYR A 167 21.72 -5.77 -21.28
C TYR A 167 21.10 -5.14 -20.02
N LEU A 168 21.93 -4.46 -19.22
CA LEU A 168 21.42 -3.80 -18.00
C LEU A 168 20.55 -2.59 -18.33
N GLU A 169 20.85 -1.85 -19.40
CA GLU A 169 20.03 -0.76 -19.91
C GLU A 169 18.63 -1.26 -20.30
N TYR A 170 18.59 -2.32 -21.12
CA TYR A 170 17.34 -2.98 -21.50
C TYR A 170 16.52 -3.44 -20.26
N TRP A 171 17.19 -4.00 -19.26
CA TRP A 171 16.53 -4.44 -18.03
C TRP A 171 15.95 -3.27 -17.23
N LEU A 172 16.70 -2.17 -17.10
CA LEU A 172 16.25 -0.96 -16.41
C LEU A 172 15.07 -0.30 -17.11
N ASP A 173 15.08 -0.27 -18.43
CA ASP A 173 13.97 0.26 -19.23
C ASP A 173 12.71 -0.62 -19.10
N THR A 174 12.89 -1.95 -19.11
CA THR A 174 11.79 -2.90 -18.92
C THR A 174 11.17 -2.76 -17.52
N TYR A 175 12.00 -2.57 -16.50
CA TYR A 175 11.52 -2.31 -15.14
C TYR A 175 10.69 -1.02 -15.07
N ASN A 176 11.15 0.04 -15.73
CA ASN A 176 10.46 1.32 -15.78
C ASN A 176 9.11 1.22 -16.53
N ILE A 177 9.04 0.41 -17.59
CA ILE A 177 7.79 0.11 -18.31
C ILE A 177 6.81 -0.64 -17.40
N PHE A 178 7.29 -1.62 -16.61
CA PHE A 178 6.47 -2.37 -15.67
C PHE A 178 5.90 -1.49 -14.54
N GLU A 179 6.68 -0.53 -14.04
CA GLU A 179 6.21 0.47 -13.08
C GLU A 179 5.13 1.37 -13.69
N LYS A 180 5.33 1.86 -14.92
CA LYS A 180 4.34 2.65 -15.66
C LYS A 180 3.07 1.85 -15.95
N TRP A 181 3.21 0.56 -16.32
CA TRP A 181 2.06 -0.31 -16.54
C TRP A 181 1.22 -0.47 -15.26
N ARG A 182 1.87 -0.60 -14.11
CA ARG A 182 1.21 -0.66 -12.80
C ARG A 182 0.49 0.64 -12.43
N GLU A 183 1.00 1.80 -12.87
CA GLU A 183 0.33 3.09 -12.67
C GLU A 183 -0.98 3.20 -13.44
N VAL A 184 -1.05 2.56 -14.59
CA VAL A 184 -2.21 2.66 -15.51
C VAL A 184 -3.24 1.56 -15.26
N TYR A 185 -2.81 0.35 -14.88
CA TYR A 185 -3.65 -0.85 -14.84
C TYR A 185 -3.66 -1.58 -13.48
N GLY A 186 -2.92 -1.15 -12.49
CA GLY A 186 -2.89 -1.69 -11.13
C GLY A 186 -3.70 -0.82 -10.19
#